data_37a249f481822fec8a4e29d60c3d84d7
#
_entry.id   37a249f481822fec8a4e29d60c3d84d7
#
_cell.length_a   1.000
_cell.length_b   1.000
_cell.length_c   1.000
_cell.angle_alpha   90.00
_cell.angle_beta   90.00
_cell.angle_gamma   90.00
#
_symmetry.space_group_name_H-M   'P 1'
#
loop_
_entity.id
_entity.type
_entity.pdbx_description
1 polymer ?
#
loop_
_entity_poly.entity_id
_entity_poly.type
_entity_poly.pdbx_seq_one_letter_code
_entity_poly.pdbx_strand_id
1 'polypeptide(L)'
;MSNPTRFLSGVSTAYPNETLYSFPFPDPFHTGSTSGVGSSTYTNDFNTLIGTDFTVTGASSTFALANGLGGTAVLTPGGTTTASAAYKPATFMQFVAGNRMWYTTRIQASAVAGNVSLYAGLRNGASATEGLWFAKAAASTSINLVSTVNSTATTLVTGVATAAAATWVQLGWYYDGTDILVYANNNPVARVSAPTIGSTGTNLTNVLLSPVFQITPVATETLTTDFVLAAQEVTR
;
A
#
# COMPACT_ATOMS: atom_id res chain seq x y z
N MET A 1 -19.25 -28.49 -16.50
CA MET A 1 -19.20 -27.58 -15.33
C MET A 1 -17.98 -28.00 -14.51
N SER A 2 -16.96 -27.17 -14.45
CA SER A 2 -15.80 -27.43 -13.60
C SER A 2 -16.24 -27.28 -12.15
N ASN A 3 -16.00 -28.31 -11.33
CA ASN A 3 -16.21 -28.20 -9.89
C ASN A 3 -15.42 -26.99 -9.37
N PRO A 4 -16.01 -26.18 -8.48
CA PRO A 4 -15.25 -25.13 -7.81
C PRO A 4 -14.08 -25.79 -7.10
N THR A 5 -12.89 -25.39 -7.46
CA THR A 5 -11.67 -25.89 -6.84
C THR A 5 -11.72 -25.53 -5.36
N ARG A 6 -11.74 -26.51 -4.49
CA ARG A 6 -11.67 -26.27 -3.04
C ARG A 6 -10.30 -25.69 -2.72
N PHE A 7 -10.32 -24.51 -2.14
CA PHE A 7 -9.08 -23.86 -1.71
C PHE A 7 -8.55 -24.54 -0.46
N LEU A 8 -7.40 -25.15 -0.58
CA LEU A 8 -6.67 -25.68 0.57
C LEU A 8 -5.93 -24.55 1.33
N SER A 9 -5.86 -23.37 0.77
CA SER A 9 -5.12 -22.22 1.32
C SER A 9 -5.85 -20.89 1.18
N GLY A 10 -7.18 -20.90 1.11
CA GLY A 10 -7.96 -19.67 1.02
C GLY A 10 -7.85 -18.93 -0.32
N VAL A 11 -7.15 -19.50 -1.31
CA VAL A 11 -6.84 -18.81 -2.55
C VAL A 11 -7.31 -19.58 -3.76
N SER A 12 -7.99 -18.91 -4.67
CA SER A 12 -8.38 -19.45 -5.95
C SER A 12 -7.19 -19.53 -6.91
N THR A 13 -6.86 -20.72 -7.33
CA THR A 13 -5.99 -20.95 -8.49
C THR A 13 -6.76 -20.89 -9.81
N ALA A 14 -8.06 -20.65 -9.78
CA ALA A 14 -8.94 -20.71 -10.96
C ALA A 14 -8.92 -19.41 -11.80
N TYR A 15 -8.31 -18.35 -11.31
CA TYR A 15 -8.17 -17.09 -12.04
C TYR A 15 -6.70 -16.78 -12.26
N PRO A 16 -6.18 -17.04 -13.45
CA PRO A 16 -4.80 -16.71 -13.74
C PRO A 16 -4.63 -15.19 -13.83
N ASN A 17 -4.03 -14.62 -12.81
CA ASN A 17 -3.01 -13.58 -12.91
C ASN A 17 -3.36 -12.15 -13.28
N GLU A 18 -4.61 -11.74 -13.49
CA GLU A 18 -4.79 -10.46 -14.15
C GLU A 18 -5.39 -9.35 -13.27
N THR A 19 -5.86 -9.67 -12.09
CA THR A 19 -6.40 -8.68 -11.15
C THR A 19 -5.91 -8.91 -9.73
N LEU A 20 -5.91 -7.89 -8.89
CA LEU A 20 -5.60 -8.03 -7.45
C LEU A 20 -6.54 -9.01 -6.74
N TYR A 21 -7.74 -9.22 -7.26
CA TYR A 21 -8.70 -10.17 -6.75
C TYR A 21 -8.30 -11.64 -7.02
N SER A 22 -7.57 -11.88 -8.09
CA SER A 22 -7.15 -13.23 -8.52
C SER A 22 -5.74 -13.62 -8.06
N PHE A 23 -5.07 -12.77 -7.30
CA PHE A 23 -3.76 -13.14 -6.77
C PHE A 23 -3.86 -14.25 -5.74
N PRO A 24 -2.94 -15.24 -5.81
CA PRO A 24 -2.75 -16.16 -4.72
C PRO A 24 -2.34 -15.38 -3.47
N PHE A 25 -3.32 -15.14 -2.64
CA PHE A 25 -3.13 -14.51 -1.35
C PHE A 25 -2.50 -15.52 -0.40
N PRO A 26 -1.37 -15.20 0.26
CA PRO A 26 -0.80 -16.14 1.22
C PRO A 26 -1.79 -16.36 2.36
N ASP A 27 -2.07 -17.63 2.63
CA ASP A 27 -2.87 -18.00 3.80
C ASP A 27 -2.05 -17.67 5.06
N PRO A 28 -2.47 -16.69 5.87
CA PRO A 28 -1.75 -16.32 7.10
C PRO A 28 -1.75 -17.44 8.13
N PHE A 29 -2.66 -18.41 7.98
CA PHE A 29 -2.79 -19.56 8.88
C PHE A 29 -2.26 -20.85 8.28
N HIS A 30 -1.51 -20.77 7.18
CA HIS A 30 -0.99 -21.95 6.51
C HIS A 30 -0.01 -22.71 7.41
N THR A 31 -0.56 -23.64 8.16
CA THR A 31 0.18 -24.53 9.06
C THR A 31 0.71 -25.80 8.38
N GLY A 32 0.48 -25.95 7.08
CA GLY A 32 0.69 -27.19 6.34
C GLY A 32 1.81 -27.17 5.30
N SER A 33 2.61 -26.11 5.21
CA SER A 33 3.73 -26.09 4.27
C SER A 33 4.90 -26.91 4.81
N THR A 34 5.15 -28.06 4.19
CA THR A 34 6.38 -28.85 4.39
C THR A 34 7.63 -28.14 3.86
N SER A 35 7.48 -26.96 3.24
CA SER A 35 8.57 -26.19 2.62
C SER A 35 9.11 -25.05 3.50
N GLY A 36 8.63 -24.87 4.72
CA GLY A 36 9.14 -23.83 5.63
C GLY A 36 8.80 -22.38 5.23
N VAL A 37 7.91 -22.19 4.24
CA VAL A 37 7.44 -20.87 3.82
C VAL A 37 6.20 -20.51 4.64
N GLY A 38 6.30 -19.47 5.46
CA GLY A 38 5.17 -18.86 6.15
C GLY A 38 4.73 -17.58 5.45
N SER A 39 3.72 -16.92 6.00
CA SER A 39 3.35 -15.56 5.59
C SER A 39 3.26 -14.63 6.78
N SER A 40 3.61 -13.36 6.55
CA SER A 40 3.30 -12.25 7.44
C SER A 40 2.24 -11.40 6.76
N THR A 41 1.11 -11.22 7.40
CA THR A 41 -0.04 -10.53 6.80
C THR A 41 -0.57 -9.48 7.74
N TYR A 42 -0.85 -8.31 7.21
CA TYR A 42 -1.58 -7.25 7.87
C TYR A 42 -2.78 -6.85 7.01
N THR A 43 -3.96 -6.93 7.59
CA THR A 43 -5.21 -6.47 6.95
C THR A 43 -5.96 -5.58 7.93
N ASN A 44 -6.52 -4.49 7.44
CA ASN A 44 -7.45 -3.67 8.18
C ASN A 44 -8.50 -3.11 7.21
N ASP A 45 -9.76 -3.37 7.47
CA ASP A 45 -10.92 -2.85 6.74
C ASP A 45 -11.59 -1.68 7.48
N PHE A 46 -10.94 -1.17 8.52
CA PHE A 46 -11.37 -0.04 9.32
C PHE A 46 -12.80 -0.14 9.88
N ASN A 47 -13.31 -1.34 10.09
CA ASN A 47 -14.50 -1.56 10.93
C ASN A 47 -14.21 -1.23 12.40
N THR A 48 -12.97 -1.43 12.79
CA THR A 48 -12.44 -1.03 14.10
C THR A 48 -11.06 -0.40 13.93
N LEU A 49 -10.74 0.58 14.74
CA LEU A 49 -9.43 1.18 14.82
C LEU A 49 -9.03 1.27 16.28
N ILE A 50 -8.05 0.48 16.68
CA ILE A 50 -7.46 0.58 18.01
C ILE A 50 -6.47 1.74 18.00
N GLY A 51 -6.50 2.60 19.01
CA GLY A 51 -5.72 3.83 19.03
C GLY A 51 -4.18 3.66 18.92
N THR A 52 -3.69 2.42 19.07
CA THR A 52 -2.28 2.04 18.90
C THR A 52 -1.96 1.41 17.54
N ASP A 53 -2.96 1.20 16.69
CA ASP A 53 -2.76 0.57 15.37
C ASP A 53 -1.95 1.46 14.43
N PHE A 54 -2.21 2.77 14.50
CA PHE A 54 -1.50 3.76 13.72
C PHE A 54 -0.98 4.87 14.60
N THR A 55 0.24 5.28 14.36
CA THR A 55 0.80 6.53 14.88
C THR A 55 0.55 7.63 13.88
N VAL A 56 0.08 8.79 14.38
CA VAL A 56 -0.19 9.96 13.53
C VAL A 56 0.89 11.01 13.77
N THR A 57 1.42 11.54 12.67
CA THR A 57 2.33 12.71 12.69
C THR A 57 1.66 13.92 12.06
N GLY A 58 2.13 15.09 12.40
CA GLY A 58 1.52 16.38 12.07
C GLY A 58 0.78 16.96 13.30
N ALA A 59 1.07 18.22 13.62
CA ALA A 59 0.45 18.88 14.78
C ALA A 59 -1.08 18.88 14.62
N SER A 60 -1.80 18.45 15.66
CA SER A 60 -3.27 18.37 15.69
C SER A 60 -3.91 17.50 14.60
N SER A 61 -3.12 16.66 13.93
CA SER A 61 -3.65 15.72 12.92
C SER A 61 -4.31 14.51 13.59
N THR A 62 -5.33 13.97 12.95
CA THR A 62 -6.06 12.81 13.45
C THR A 62 -6.21 11.75 12.37
N PHE A 63 -6.23 10.48 12.79
CA PHE A 63 -6.62 9.34 11.95
C PHE A 63 -7.70 8.59 12.71
N ALA A 64 -8.93 8.68 12.23
CA ALA A 64 -10.09 8.20 12.97
C ALA A 64 -11.09 7.50 12.04
N LEU A 65 -11.87 6.58 12.61
CA LEU A 65 -12.97 5.95 11.90
C LEU A 65 -13.98 7.00 11.45
N ALA A 66 -14.52 6.77 10.26
CA ALA A 66 -15.65 7.51 9.74
C ALA A 66 -16.81 6.55 9.44
N ASN A 67 -18.05 7.09 9.46
CA ASN A 67 -19.21 6.31 9.10
C ASN A 67 -19.18 6.00 7.60
N GLY A 68 -19.11 4.72 7.29
CA GLY A 68 -19.13 4.21 5.92
C GLY A 68 -19.54 2.75 5.91
N LEU A 69 -20.15 2.30 4.84
CA LEU A 69 -20.46 0.89 4.65
C LEU A 69 -19.14 0.12 4.50
N GLY A 70 -18.88 -0.85 5.37
CA GLY A 70 -17.66 -1.65 5.37
C GLY A 70 -16.51 -1.06 6.21
N GLY A 71 -16.72 0.12 6.84
CA GLY A 71 -15.68 0.81 7.61
C GLY A 71 -14.79 1.70 6.74
N THR A 72 -14.42 2.85 7.26
CA THR A 72 -13.44 3.75 6.64
C THR A 72 -12.67 4.49 7.72
N ALA A 73 -11.43 4.87 7.44
CA ALA A 73 -10.66 5.78 8.29
C ALA A 73 -10.27 7.04 7.54
N VAL A 74 -10.30 8.17 8.23
CA VAL A 74 -9.99 9.48 7.66
C VAL A 74 -8.77 10.06 8.34
N LEU A 75 -7.75 10.36 7.56
CA LEU A 75 -6.62 11.18 7.95
C LEU A 75 -6.97 12.65 7.73
N THR A 76 -7.14 13.37 8.83
CA THR A 76 -7.43 14.81 8.84
C THR A 76 -6.19 15.55 9.30
N PRO A 77 -5.56 16.35 8.44
CA PRO A 77 -4.46 17.21 8.83
C PRO A 77 -4.89 18.29 9.85
N GLY A 78 -4.03 18.60 10.79
CA GLY A 78 -4.28 19.67 11.75
C GLY A 78 -3.87 21.06 11.25
N GLY A 79 -3.35 21.18 10.03
CA GLY A 79 -2.92 22.45 9.42
C GLY A 79 -3.05 22.42 7.91
N THR A 80 -2.90 23.57 7.28
CA THR A 80 -3.19 23.78 5.86
C THR A 80 -2.01 23.49 4.92
N THR A 81 -0.79 23.31 5.43
CA THR A 81 0.40 23.09 4.57
C THR A 81 1.35 22.05 5.12
N THR A 82 1.04 21.51 6.30
CA THR A 82 1.92 20.54 6.97
C THR A 82 1.54 19.12 6.57
N ALA A 83 2.51 18.35 6.14
CA ALA A 83 2.32 16.93 5.88
C ALA A 83 1.84 16.20 7.12
N SER A 84 0.80 15.41 6.97
CA SER A 84 0.24 14.56 8.03
C SER A 84 0.30 13.12 7.57
N ALA A 85 0.79 12.24 8.42
CA ALA A 85 0.89 10.83 8.09
C ALA A 85 0.31 9.97 9.22
N ALA A 86 -0.41 8.91 8.83
CA ALA A 86 -0.77 7.80 9.68
C ALA A 86 0.04 6.57 9.22
N TYR A 87 0.83 5.98 10.12
CA TYR A 87 1.65 4.82 9.79
C TYR A 87 1.58 3.77 10.91
N LYS A 88 1.69 2.51 10.53
CA LYS A 88 1.79 1.43 11.51
C LYS A 88 3.17 1.47 12.17
N PRO A 89 3.26 1.58 13.52
CA PRO A 89 4.54 1.80 14.19
C PRO A 89 5.50 0.61 14.09
N ALA A 90 4.96 -0.62 14.07
CA ALA A 90 5.77 -1.82 13.88
C ALA A 90 6.06 -2.05 12.40
N THR A 91 7.34 -2.10 12.01
CA THR A 91 7.78 -2.46 10.68
C THR A 91 7.98 -3.98 10.60
N PHE A 92 7.46 -4.64 9.57
CA PHE A 92 7.42 -6.11 9.50
C PHE A 92 7.48 -6.67 8.07
N MET A 93 7.56 -5.82 7.07
CA MET A 93 7.65 -6.16 5.65
C MET A 93 9.01 -5.75 5.10
N GLN A 94 9.64 -6.62 4.29
CA GLN A 94 10.95 -6.34 3.69
C GLN A 94 11.01 -6.95 2.29
N PHE A 95 11.52 -6.20 1.31
CA PHE A 95 11.80 -6.78 0.00
C PHE A 95 12.99 -7.74 0.10
N VAL A 96 12.74 -8.99 -0.30
CA VAL A 96 13.73 -10.05 -0.37
C VAL A 96 13.59 -10.72 -1.73
N ALA A 97 14.69 -10.88 -2.46
CA ALA A 97 14.68 -11.56 -3.74
C ALA A 97 14.13 -13.00 -3.60
N GLY A 98 13.23 -13.39 -4.47
CA GLY A 98 12.58 -14.70 -4.46
C GLY A 98 11.37 -14.80 -3.52
N ASN A 99 11.17 -13.88 -2.57
CA ASN A 99 10.00 -13.89 -1.69
C ASN A 99 8.91 -12.97 -2.24
N ARG A 100 7.69 -13.46 -2.28
CA ARG A 100 6.56 -12.69 -2.78
C ARG A 100 6.05 -11.70 -1.75
N MET A 101 5.58 -10.53 -2.23
CA MET A 101 5.00 -9.49 -1.40
C MET A 101 3.81 -8.84 -2.10
N TRP A 102 2.78 -8.51 -1.34
CA TRP A 102 1.54 -7.90 -1.81
C TRP A 102 1.22 -6.65 -1.02
N TYR A 103 0.72 -5.67 -1.71
CA TYR A 103 0.11 -4.49 -1.10
C TYR A 103 -1.10 -4.07 -1.90
N THR A 104 -2.19 -3.78 -1.22
CA THR A 104 -3.36 -3.13 -1.83
C THR A 104 -4.08 -2.26 -0.82
N THR A 105 -4.64 -1.17 -1.31
CA THR A 105 -5.45 -0.24 -0.55
C THR A 105 -6.46 0.44 -1.46
N ARG A 106 -7.52 0.97 -0.86
CA ARG A 106 -8.49 1.82 -1.55
C ARG A 106 -8.58 3.15 -0.83
N ILE A 107 -8.31 4.22 -1.56
CA ILE A 107 -8.21 5.57 -1.01
C ILE A 107 -9.08 6.57 -1.76
N GLN A 108 -9.45 7.65 -1.07
CA GLN A 108 -10.17 8.78 -1.61
C GLN A 108 -9.64 10.06 -0.98
N ALA A 109 -9.38 11.08 -1.78
CA ALA A 109 -9.09 12.42 -1.27
C ALA A 109 -10.32 13.30 -1.37
N SER A 110 -10.58 14.13 -0.36
CA SER A 110 -11.70 15.09 -0.40
C SER A 110 -11.55 16.11 -1.53
N ALA A 111 -10.31 16.50 -1.83
CA ALA A 111 -9.96 17.31 -2.99
C ALA A 111 -8.55 16.94 -3.49
N VAL A 112 -8.27 17.22 -4.76
CA VAL A 112 -7.00 16.90 -5.42
C VAL A 112 -6.41 18.10 -6.18
N ALA A 113 -7.11 19.23 -6.15
CA ALA A 113 -6.71 20.45 -6.86
C ALA A 113 -5.46 21.08 -6.24
N GLY A 114 -4.76 21.87 -7.04
CA GLY A 114 -3.61 22.63 -6.59
C GLY A 114 -2.46 21.74 -6.07
N ASN A 115 -1.85 22.16 -4.98
CA ASN A 115 -0.63 21.56 -4.43
C ASN A 115 -0.89 20.44 -3.42
N VAL A 116 -2.08 19.88 -3.34
CA VAL A 116 -2.34 18.68 -2.51
C VAL A 116 -1.48 17.53 -2.98
N SER A 117 -0.73 16.92 -2.08
CA SER A 117 -0.02 15.66 -2.37
C SER A 117 -0.51 14.53 -1.49
N LEU A 118 -0.52 13.31 -2.04
CA LEU A 118 -1.03 12.10 -1.39
C LEU A 118 -0.01 10.98 -1.53
N TYR A 119 0.09 10.16 -0.48
CA TYR A 119 0.92 8.95 -0.48
C TYR A 119 0.18 7.81 0.21
N ALA A 120 0.25 6.61 -0.36
CA ALA A 120 -0.26 5.38 0.24
C ALA A 120 0.64 4.21 -0.16
N GLY A 121 1.15 3.46 0.81
CA GLY A 121 2.08 2.37 0.52
C GLY A 121 2.75 1.78 1.75
N LEU A 122 3.97 1.32 1.56
CA LEU A 122 4.83 0.81 2.63
C LEU A 122 6.02 1.76 2.84
N ARG A 123 6.32 2.06 4.10
CA ARG A 123 7.42 2.97 4.47
C ARG A 123 8.08 2.54 5.79
N ASN A 124 9.31 2.97 6.01
CA ASN A 124 10.00 2.78 7.28
C ASN A 124 9.48 3.82 8.31
N GLY A 125 8.39 3.48 8.99
CA GLY A 125 7.78 4.30 10.03
C GLY A 125 7.44 5.73 9.57
N ALA A 126 7.75 6.73 10.39
CA ALA A 126 7.52 8.15 10.09
C ALA A 126 8.46 8.71 9.01
N SER A 127 9.62 8.08 8.80
CA SER A 127 10.62 8.55 7.86
C SER A 127 10.24 8.25 6.41
N ALA A 128 10.35 9.23 5.53
CA ALA A 128 10.14 9.05 4.09
C ALA A 128 11.43 8.62 3.36
N THR A 129 12.43 8.13 4.09
CA THR A 129 13.73 7.78 3.53
C THR A 129 13.73 6.45 2.80
N GLU A 130 12.82 5.54 3.17
CA GLU A 130 12.75 4.18 2.65
C GLU A 130 11.31 3.76 2.41
N GLY A 131 11.01 3.17 1.25
CA GLY A 131 9.69 2.61 0.98
C GLY A 131 9.32 2.46 -0.49
N LEU A 132 8.12 1.90 -0.69
CA LEU A 132 7.44 1.80 -1.99
C LEU A 132 5.99 2.24 -1.80
N TRP A 133 5.57 3.28 -2.50
CA TRP A 133 4.24 3.85 -2.35
C TRP A 133 3.67 4.43 -3.63
N PHE A 134 2.38 4.54 -3.68
CA PHE A 134 1.67 5.34 -4.66
C PHE A 134 1.71 6.80 -4.23
N ALA A 135 2.13 7.67 -5.12
CA ALA A 135 2.29 9.10 -4.89
C ALA A 135 1.53 9.92 -5.92
N LYS A 136 0.68 10.83 -5.45
CA LYS A 136 0.21 11.97 -6.24
C LYS A 136 0.99 13.19 -5.79
N ALA A 137 1.81 13.72 -6.67
CA ALA A 137 2.59 14.94 -6.39
C ALA A 137 1.70 16.19 -6.40
N ALA A 138 2.20 17.26 -5.78
CA ALA A 138 1.63 18.59 -5.89
C ALA A 138 1.46 19.01 -7.37
N ALA A 139 0.42 19.77 -7.65
CA ALA A 139 0.07 20.26 -9.00
C ALA A 139 -0.13 19.19 -10.09
N SER A 140 -0.27 17.92 -9.71
CA SER A 140 -0.55 16.81 -10.61
C SER A 140 -1.83 16.09 -10.19
N THR A 141 -2.53 15.48 -11.14
CA THR A 141 -3.62 14.50 -10.86
C THR A 141 -3.14 13.07 -11.05
N SER A 142 -1.95 12.87 -11.60
CA SER A 142 -1.37 11.54 -11.84
C SER A 142 -0.92 10.90 -10.54
N ILE A 143 -1.31 9.66 -10.34
CA ILE A 143 -0.77 8.79 -9.28
C ILE A 143 0.32 7.94 -9.90
N ASN A 144 1.51 7.99 -9.33
CA ASN A 144 2.69 7.26 -9.76
C ASN A 144 3.06 6.20 -8.71
N LEU A 145 3.75 5.14 -9.12
CA LEU A 145 4.45 4.26 -8.17
C LEU A 145 5.87 4.80 -7.97
N VAL A 146 6.19 5.14 -6.73
CA VAL A 146 7.48 5.72 -6.35
C VAL A 146 8.16 4.84 -5.31
N SER A 147 9.41 4.55 -5.54
CA SER A 147 10.29 3.96 -4.55
C SER A 147 11.21 5.04 -3.97
N THR A 148 11.53 4.91 -2.70
CA THR A 148 12.57 5.71 -2.06
C THR A 148 13.56 4.77 -1.37
N VAL A 149 14.83 4.96 -1.67
CA VAL A 149 15.94 4.21 -1.09
C VAL A 149 16.98 5.23 -0.63
N ASN A 150 17.33 5.20 0.65
CA ASN A 150 18.26 6.14 1.27
C ASN A 150 17.94 7.60 0.92
N SER A 151 16.69 8.01 1.11
CA SER A 151 16.16 9.36 0.81
C SER A 151 16.16 9.76 -0.66
N THR A 152 16.54 8.86 -1.57
CA THR A 152 16.50 9.10 -3.02
C THR A 152 15.22 8.52 -3.60
N ALA A 153 14.33 9.38 -4.07
CA ALA A 153 13.07 8.96 -4.68
C ALA A 153 13.26 8.65 -6.18
N THR A 154 12.72 7.53 -6.62
CA THR A 154 12.70 7.09 -8.02
C THR A 154 11.28 6.74 -8.44
N THR A 155 10.76 7.33 -9.49
CA THR A 155 9.48 6.94 -10.06
C THR A 155 9.66 5.69 -10.89
N LEU A 156 9.05 4.59 -10.44
CA LEU A 156 9.11 3.30 -11.14
C LEU A 156 8.04 3.21 -12.24
N VAL A 157 6.85 3.75 -11.97
CA VAL A 157 5.74 3.79 -12.95
C VAL A 157 5.06 5.16 -12.87
N THR A 158 4.89 5.80 -14.01
CA THR A 158 4.12 7.03 -14.16
C THR A 158 2.68 6.72 -14.57
N GLY A 159 1.70 7.49 -14.07
CA GLY A 159 0.32 7.39 -14.55
C GLY A 159 -0.38 6.08 -14.19
N VAL A 160 -0.11 5.49 -13.04
CA VAL A 160 -0.82 4.29 -12.55
C VAL A 160 -2.32 4.53 -12.52
N ALA A 161 -2.75 5.69 -12.05
CA ALA A 161 -4.14 6.11 -12.00
C ALA A 161 -4.24 7.64 -12.03
N THR A 162 -5.45 8.16 -12.19
CA THR A 162 -5.76 9.58 -12.05
C THR A 162 -6.56 9.79 -10.77
N ALA A 163 -6.07 10.67 -9.90
CA ALA A 163 -6.80 11.09 -8.72
C ALA A 163 -7.88 12.11 -9.10
N ALA A 164 -9.08 11.94 -8.55
CA ALA A 164 -10.16 12.89 -8.64
C ALA A 164 -10.77 13.15 -7.26
N ALA A 165 -11.29 14.34 -7.04
CA ALA A 165 -11.90 14.73 -5.78
C ALA A 165 -13.09 13.81 -5.45
N ALA A 166 -13.19 13.40 -4.20
CA ALA A 166 -14.24 12.54 -3.67
C ALA A 166 -14.47 11.25 -4.50
N THR A 167 -13.42 10.77 -5.17
CA THR A 167 -13.49 9.56 -6.01
C THR A 167 -12.55 8.50 -5.45
N TRP A 168 -13.09 7.31 -5.23
CA TRP A 168 -12.33 6.16 -4.78
C TRP A 168 -11.41 5.64 -5.88
N VAL A 169 -10.18 5.34 -5.50
CA VAL A 169 -9.24 4.61 -6.35
C VAL A 169 -8.64 3.46 -5.54
N GLN A 170 -8.68 2.27 -6.12
CA GLN A 170 -7.99 1.11 -5.56
C GLN A 170 -6.64 0.98 -6.23
N LEU A 171 -5.60 0.87 -5.42
CA LEU A 171 -4.21 0.81 -5.84
C LEU A 171 -3.56 -0.41 -5.22
N GLY A 172 -2.71 -1.08 -5.99
CA GLY A 172 -1.99 -2.22 -5.47
C GLY A 172 -0.79 -2.59 -6.33
N TRP A 173 0.11 -3.32 -5.72
CA TRP A 173 1.22 -3.95 -6.41
C TRP A 173 1.49 -5.33 -5.83
N TYR A 174 2.05 -6.17 -6.69
CA TYR A 174 2.48 -7.52 -6.36
C TYR A 174 3.93 -7.69 -6.82
N TYR A 175 4.82 -7.97 -5.89
CA TYR A 175 6.18 -8.38 -6.15
C TYR A 175 6.23 -9.91 -6.14
N ASP A 176 6.57 -10.52 -7.28
CA ASP A 176 6.58 -11.98 -7.45
C ASP A 176 7.90 -12.64 -6.99
N GLY A 177 8.81 -11.87 -6.41
CA GLY A 177 10.17 -12.28 -6.05
C GLY A 177 11.21 -11.82 -7.07
N THR A 178 10.77 -11.34 -8.24
CA THR A 178 11.62 -10.86 -9.35
C THR A 178 11.12 -9.55 -9.92
N ASP A 179 9.82 -9.44 -10.20
CA ASP A 179 9.19 -8.29 -10.86
C ASP A 179 8.09 -7.70 -9.98
N ILE A 180 7.71 -6.45 -10.25
CA ILE A 180 6.55 -5.83 -9.64
C ILE A 180 5.45 -5.67 -10.70
N LEU A 181 4.29 -6.25 -10.45
CA LEU A 181 3.06 -6.01 -11.19
C LEU A 181 2.26 -4.93 -10.48
N VAL A 182 1.80 -3.91 -11.22
CA VAL A 182 1.12 -2.73 -10.67
C VAL A 182 -0.33 -2.71 -11.15
N TYR A 183 -1.23 -2.37 -10.24
CA TYR A 183 -2.67 -2.44 -10.45
C TYR A 183 -3.37 -1.16 -10.05
N ALA A 184 -4.38 -0.79 -10.82
CA ALA A 184 -5.34 0.25 -10.49
C ALA A 184 -6.76 -0.26 -10.74
N ASN A 185 -7.65 -0.12 -9.74
CA ASN A 185 -9.04 -0.59 -9.81
C ASN A 185 -9.15 -2.05 -10.28
N ASN A 186 -8.30 -2.89 -9.72
CA ASN A 186 -8.18 -4.34 -10.02
C ASN A 186 -7.68 -4.70 -11.43
N ASN A 187 -7.26 -3.72 -12.24
CA ASN A 187 -6.70 -3.98 -13.56
C ASN A 187 -5.18 -3.83 -13.52
N PRO A 188 -4.42 -4.71 -14.18
CA PRO A 188 -2.99 -4.54 -14.34
C PRO A 188 -2.72 -3.34 -15.25
N VAL A 189 -1.84 -2.44 -14.82
CA VAL A 189 -1.52 -1.21 -15.56
C VAL A 189 -0.06 -1.12 -15.95
N ALA A 190 0.84 -1.79 -15.22
CA ALA A 190 2.27 -1.77 -15.51
C ALA A 190 3.00 -2.96 -14.90
N ARG A 191 4.22 -3.21 -15.41
CA ARG A 191 5.20 -4.12 -14.83
C ARG A 191 6.54 -3.41 -14.71
N VAL A 192 7.19 -3.55 -13.57
CA VAL A 192 8.58 -3.15 -13.35
C VAL A 192 9.42 -4.40 -13.34
N SER A 193 10.24 -4.57 -14.36
CA SER A 193 11.05 -5.78 -14.54
C SER A 193 12.33 -5.73 -13.73
N ALA A 194 12.60 -6.81 -12.99
CA ALA A 194 13.82 -7.05 -12.25
C ALA A 194 14.34 -5.83 -11.45
N PRO A 195 13.51 -5.21 -10.59
CA PRO A 195 13.99 -4.11 -9.76
C PRO A 195 15.08 -4.63 -8.81
N THR A 196 16.15 -3.86 -8.70
CA THR A 196 17.26 -4.18 -7.79
C THR A 196 16.88 -3.86 -6.34
N ILE A 197 17.26 -4.71 -5.40
CA ILE A 197 17.01 -4.53 -3.95
C ILE A 197 18.31 -4.20 -3.23
N GLY A 198 18.30 -3.18 -2.37
CA GLY A 198 19.48 -2.81 -1.59
C GLY A 198 19.29 -1.53 -0.78
N SER A 199 20.39 -1.00 -0.25
CA SER A 199 20.41 0.20 0.60
C SER A 199 20.83 1.49 -0.11
N THR A 200 21.38 1.39 -1.32
CA THR A 200 21.86 2.55 -2.11
C THR A 200 21.89 2.21 -3.58
N GLY A 201 21.49 3.16 -4.43
CA GLY A 201 21.53 3.02 -5.89
C GLY A 201 20.65 1.90 -6.44
N THR A 202 19.62 1.47 -5.69
CA THR A 202 18.72 0.38 -6.05
C THR A 202 17.30 0.88 -6.22
N ASN A 203 16.43 0.05 -6.83
CA ASN A 203 15.03 0.40 -7.05
C ASN A 203 14.14 0.14 -5.84
N LEU A 204 14.51 -0.83 -5.00
CA LEU A 204 13.76 -1.23 -3.81
C LEU A 204 14.68 -1.26 -2.59
N THR A 205 14.15 -0.82 -1.47
CA THR A 205 14.88 -0.87 -0.20
C THR A 205 14.88 -2.28 0.38
N ASN A 206 15.95 -2.62 1.10
CA ASN A 206 16.05 -3.82 1.93
C ASN A 206 15.78 -3.55 3.41
N VAL A 207 15.18 -2.42 3.75
CA VAL A 207 14.80 -2.05 5.11
C VAL A 207 13.39 -2.54 5.42
N LEU A 208 13.09 -2.81 6.68
CA LEU A 208 11.75 -3.17 7.14
C LEU A 208 10.78 -2.00 6.99
N LEU A 209 9.61 -2.28 6.45
CA LEU A 209 8.56 -1.35 6.10
C LEU A 209 7.24 -1.66 6.81
N SER A 210 6.34 -0.69 6.84
CA SER A 210 4.97 -0.83 7.33
C SER A 210 3.99 0.03 6.53
N PRO A 211 2.68 -0.26 6.56
CA PRO A 211 1.67 0.56 5.90
C PRO A 211 1.68 2.01 6.37
N VAL A 212 1.52 2.92 5.41
CA VAL A 212 1.46 4.36 5.61
C VAL A 212 0.44 5.02 4.70
N PHE A 213 -0.24 6.03 5.24
CA PHE A 213 -1.06 6.99 4.52
C PHE A 213 -0.55 8.38 4.86
N GLN A 214 -0.43 9.25 3.87
CA GLN A 214 0.02 10.62 4.09
C GLN A 214 -0.70 11.57 3.16
N ILE A 215 -1.01 12.76 3.66
CA ILE A 215 -1.52 13.87 2.87
C ILE A 215 -0.75 15.14 3.25
N THR A 216 -0.42 15.94 2.25
CA THR A 216 -0.02 17.34 2.46
C THR A 216 -1.13 18.20 1.87
N PRO A 217 -1.96 18.83 2.70
CA PRO A 217 -3.09 19.62 2.26
C PRO A 217 -2.65 21.01 1.78
N VAL A 218 -3.56 21.71 1.14
CA VAL A 218 -3.45 23.17 0.85
C VAL A 218 -4.42 23.97 1.70
N ALA A 219 -5.51 23.33 2.11
CA ALA A 219 -6.51 23.91 3.00
C ALA A 219 -6.97 22.88 4.05
N THR A 220 -8.09 22.23 3.83
CA THR A 220 -8.72 21.29 4.76
C THR A 220 -8.92 19.91 4.15
N GLU A 221 -8.12 19.58 3.16
CA GLU A 221 -8.26 18.31 2.45
C GLU A 221 -7.92 17.13 3.37
N THR A 222 -8.68 16.07 3.20
CA THR A 222 -8.54 14.82 3.95
C THR A 222 -8.25 13.65 3.02
N LEU A 223 -7.61 12.62 3.57
CA LEU A 223 -7.40 11.34 2.91
C LEU A 223 -8.21 10.26 3.64
N THR A 224 -9.19 9.70 2.93
CA THR A 224 -9.99 8.58 3.43
C THR A 224 -9.43 7.28 2.87
N THR A 225 -9.33 6.26 3.70
CA THR A 225 -8.98 4.89 3.31
C THR A 225 -10.10 3.94 3.71
N ASP A 226 -10.43 3.00 2.82
CA ASP A 226 -11.46 1.99 3.02
C ASP A 226 -10.85 0.71 3.61
N PHE A 227 -9.76 0.25 3.04
CA PHE A 227 -9.00 -0.87 3.55
C PHE A 227 -7.52 -0.77 3.22
N VAL A 228 -6.72 -1.53 3.95
CA VAL A 228 -5.32 -1.80 3.62
C VAL A 228 -5.00 -3.27 3.83
N LEU A 229 -4.25 -3.80 2.90
CA LEU A 229 -3.72 -5.15 2.95
C LEU A 229 -2.25 -5.11 2.56
N ALA A 230 -1.43 -5.72 3.38
CA ALA A 230 -0.02 -5.97 3.10
C ALA A 230 0.32 -7.39 3.53
N ALA A 231 0.96 -8.15 2.66
CA ALA A 231 1.34 -9.52 2.95
C ALA A 231 2.70 -9.84 2.34
N GLN A 232 3.44 -10.72 2.99
CA GLN A 232 4.76 -11.16 2.55
C GLN A 232 4.97 -12.63 2.86
N GLU A 233 5.59 -13.35 1.94
CA GLU A 233 6.18 -14.65 2.24
C GLU A 233 7.41 -14.48 3.13
N VAL A 234 7.50 -15.31 4.15
CA VAL A 234 8.65 -15.36 5.06
C VAL A 234 9.15 -16.79 5.16
N THR A 235 10.44 -16.99 5.00
CA THR A 235 11.11 -18.26 5.29
C THR A 235 11.36 -18.33 6.80
N ARG A 236 10.87 -19.37 7.45
CA ARG A 236 11.05 -19.62 8.89
C ARG A 236 11.85 -20.87 9.13
#